data_217bb1c5fe7b7e7c0871bc58aebfecf2
#
_entry.id   217bb1c5fe7b7e7c0871bc58aebfecf2
#
_cell.length_a   1.000
_cell.length_b   1.000
_cell.length_c   1.000
_cell.angle_alpha   90.00
_cell.angle_beta   90.00
_cell.angle_gamma   90.00
#
_symmetry.space_group_name_H-M   'P 1'
#
loop_
_entity.id
_entity.type
_entity.pdbx_description
1 polymer ?
#
loop_
_entity_poly.entity_id
_entity_poly.type
_entity_poly.pdbx_seq_one_letter_code
_entity_poly.pdbx_strand_id
1 'polypeptide(L)'
;YRPVVRCALKRPVAFSLIPVAVITAGIWLATITGSEFIPRLSEMGIVVNTVRLSGVSLEESVRYGTQIEKLVREKFPHEIEDIWTRTGTAEVATDPMGIELSDVFITLTPRDEWVRASTQDELTNLLREELSGLPGMRMVFTQPIEMRVNEMIAGIRSDLGIKVFGDDLEVLR
;
A
#
# COMPACT_ATOMS: atom_id res chain seq x y z
N TYR A 1 4.85 -2.90 -50.72
CA TYR A 1 6.29 -2.69 -50.45
C TYR A 1 6.93 -1.71 -51.44
N ARG A 2 6.86 -1.99 -52.80
CA ARG A 2 7.51 -1.14 -53.85
C ARG A 2 7.18 0.36 -53.76
N PRO A 3 5.91 0.82 -53.57
CA PRO A 3 5.62 2.26 -53.52
C PRO A 3 6.22 2.94 -52.31
N VAL A 4 6.25 2.26 -51.16
CA VAL A 4 6.83 2.79 -49.91
C VAL A 4 8.34 3.00 -50.05
N VAL A 5 9.06 1.99 -50.60
CA VAL A 5 10.51 2.08 -50.82
C VAL A 5 10.82 3.18 -51.83
N ARG A 6 10.05 3.32 -52.91
CA ARG A 6 10.23 4.40 -53.88
C ARG A 6 10.01 5.79 -53.31
N CYS A 7 9.05 5.95 -52.37
CA CYS A 7 8.82 7.19 -51.65
C CYS A 7 9.98 7.51 -50.69
N ALA A 8 10.46 6.50 -49.96
CA ALA A 8 11.60 6.65 -49.09
C ALA A 8 12.88 7.10 -49.82
N LEU A 9 13.16 6.48 -50.96
CA LEU A 9 14.33 6.83 -51.79
C LEU A 9 14.21 8.21 -52.42
N LYS A 10 13.01 8.69 -52.73
CA LYS A 10 12.77 10.04 -53.31
C LYS A 10 12.86 11.15 -52.27
N ARG A 11 12.58 10.85 -50.98
CA ARG A 11 12.59 11.85 -49.88
C ARG A 11 13.29 11.29 -48.65
N PRO A 12 14.60 11.01 -48.72
CA PRO A 12 15.30 10.31 -47.64
C PRO A 12 15.29 11.08 -46.32
N VAL A 13 15.40 12.39 -46.36
CA VAL A 13 15.40 13.25 -45.17
C VAL A 13 14.03 13.20 -44.46
N ALA A 14 12.92 13.31 -45.23
CA ALA A 14 11.60 13.25 -44.62
C ALA A 14 11.28 11.86 -44.02
N PHE A 15 11.81 10.81 -44.65
CA PHE A 15 11.63 9.43 -44.14
C PHE A 15 12.48 9.14 -42.92
N SER A 16 13.68 9.74 -42.81
CA SER A 16 14.53 9.61 -41.59
C SER A 16 14.02 10.44 -40.41
N LEU A 17 13.25 11.48 -40.65
CA LEU A 17 12.63 12.27 -39.57
C LEU A 17 11.56 11.47 -38.80
N ILE A 18 10.88 10.54 -39.44
CA ILE A 18 9.83 9.72 -38.81
C ILE A 18 10.40 8.86 -37.66
N PRO A 19 11.42 7.99 -37.87
CA PRO A 19 12.00 7.22 -36.79
C PRO A 19 12.65 8.10 -35.70
N VAL A 20 13.26 9.22 -36.07
CA VAL A 20 13.81 10.17 -35.09
C VAL A 20 12.70 10.73 -34.21
N ALA A 21 11.58 11.15 -34.79
CA ALA A 21 10.43 11.64 -34.02
C ALA A 21 9.84 10.57 -33.11
N VAL A 22 9.73 9.31 -33.58
CA VAL A 22 9.24 8.18 -32.80
C VAL A 22 10.18 7.87 -31.63
N ILE A 23 11.48 7.84 -31.86
CA ILE A 23 12.49 7.62 -30.82
C ILE A 23 12.45 8.73 -29.77
N THR A 24 12.41 9.99 -30.24
CA THR A 24 12.33 11.15 -29.34
C THR A 24 11.06 11.12 -28.48
N ALA A 25 9.92 10.82 -29.10
CA ALA A 25 8.64 10.65 -28.40
C ALA A 25 8.70 9.47 -27.39
N GLY A 26 9.33 8.36 -27.77
CA GLY A 26 9.53 7.21 -26.89
C GLY A 26 10.38 7.53 -25.66
N ILE A 27 11.50 8.22 -25.87
CA ILE A 27 12.36 8.67 -24.77
C ILE A 27 11.60 9.65 -23.87
N TRP A 28 10.89 10.61 -24.46
CA TRP A 28 10.09 11.55 -23.69
C TRP A 28 9.00 10.86 -22.86
N LEU A 29 8.26 9.93 -23.45
CA LEU A 29 7.28 9.11 -22.71
C LEU A 29 7.93 8.32 -21.59
N ALA A 30 9.09 7.69 -21.83
CA ALA A 30 9.81 6.94 -20.80
C ALA A 30 10.25 7.80 -19.60
N THR A 31 10.52 9.09 -19.81
CA THR A 31 10.88 10.03 -18.71
C THR A 31 9.68 10.46 -17.88
N ILE A 32 8.46 10.42 -18.44
CA ILE A 32 7.23 10.82 -17.74
C ILE A 32 6.54 9.61 -17.13
N THR A 33 6.73 8.43 -17.71
CA THR A 33 6.16 7.19 -17.19
C THR A 33 7.02 6.73 -16.02
N GLY A 34 6.49 6.81 -14.81
CA GLY A 34 7.15 6.26 -13.62
C GLY A 34 7.42 4.76 -13.79
N SER A 35 8.44 4.25 -13.12
CA SER A 35 8.70 2.82 -13.03
C SER A 35 8.32 2.33 -11.65
N GLU A 36 7.36 1.42 -11.56
CA GLU A 36 7.06 0.68 -10.34
C GLU A 36 7.67 -0.72 -10.45
N PHE A 37 8.36 -1.15 -9.40
CA PHE A 37 8.97 -2.50 -9.37
C PHE A 37 7.89 -3.58 -9.34
N ILE A 38 6.80 -3.34 -8.61
CA ILE A 38 5.61 -4.18 -8.58
C ILE A 38 4.40 -3.24 -8.67
N PRO A 39 3.55 -3.36 -9.71
CA PRO A 39 2.35 -2.55 -9.79
C PRO A 39 1.41 -2.89 -8.64
N ARG A 40 0.82 -1.87 -8.03
CA ARG A 40 -0.19 -2.06 -6.98
C ARG A 40 -1.41 -2.74 -7.57
N LEU A 41 -1.63 -3.97 -7.17
CA LEU A 41 -2.82 -4.73 -7.53
C LEU A 41 -3.94 -4.36 -6.56
N SER A 42 -5.16 -4.26 -7.05
CA SER A 42 -6.32 -4.13 -6.18
C SER A 42 -6.71 -5.52 -5.68
N GLU A 43 -6.40 -5.81 -4.42
CA GLU A 43 -6.54 -7.14 -3.83
C GLU A 43 -7.89 -7.39 -3.17
N MET A 44 -8.85 -6.45 -3.30
CA MET A 44 -10.12 -6.49 -2.56
C MET A 44 -9.95 -6.64 -1.05
N GLY A 45 -8.84 -6.17 -0.54
CA GLY A 45 -8.49 -6.19 0.87
C GLY A 45 -7.59 -5.02 1.26
N ILE A 46 -7.73 -4.57 2.49
CA ILE A 46 -6.88 -3.55 3.11
C ILE A 46 -6.34 -4.14 4.41
N VAL A 47 -5.05 -3.89 4.68
CA VAL A 47 -4.44 -4.21 5.98
C VAL A 47 -4.04 -2.92 6.65
N VAL A 48 -4.52 -2.72 7.88
CA VAL A 48 -4.11 -1.59 8.72
C VAL A 48 -3.15 -2.12 9.78
N ASN A 49 -1.86 -1.88 9.57
CA ASN A 49 -0.84 -2.20 10.56
C ASN A 49 -0.84 -1.12 11.63
N THR A 50 -1.06 -1.50 12.88
CA THR A 50 -1.13 -0.59 14.01
C THR A 50 0.05 -0.82 14.95
N VAL A 51 0.67 0.28 15.38
CA VAL A 51 1.79 0.27 16.32
C VAL A 51 1.41 1.14 17.52
N ARG A 52 1.42 0.56 18.70
CA ARG A 52 1.14 1.21 19.98
C ARG A 52 2.44 1.46 20.75
N LEU A 53 2.33 2.14 21.89
CA LEU A 53 3.46 2.33 22.79
C LEU A 53 3.95 0.99 23.35
N SER A 54 5.26 0.84 23.45
CA SER A 54 5.87 -0.31 24.14
C SER A 54 5.41 -0.39 25.59
N GLY A 55 5.10 -1.60 26.05
CA GLY A 55 4.59 -1.83 27.42
C GLY A 55 3.06 -1.78 27.55
N VAL A 56 2.32 -1.64 26.45
CA VAL A 56 0.87 -1.83 26.46
C VAL A 56 0.52 -3.27 26.85
N SER A 57 -0.57 -3.48 27.60
CA SER A 57 -1.04 -4.83 27.93
C SER A 57 -1.75 -5.47 26.72
N LEU A 58 -1.78 -6.80 26.69
CA LEU A 58 -2.50 -7.55 25.65
C LEU A 58 -4.00 -7.17 25.64
N GLU A 59 -4.60 -7.05 26.82
CA GLU A 59 -6.01 -6.67 26.97
C GLU A 59 -6.30 -5.30 26.32
N GLU A 60 -5.44 -4.32 26.58
CA GLU A 60 -5.54 -2.99 26.02
C GLU A 60 -5.33 -3.03 24.49
N SER A 61 -4.38 -3.82 24.00
CA SER A 61 -4.15 -4.01 22.58
C SER A 61 -5.35 -4.61 21.85
N VAL A 62 -6.00 -5.62 22.45
CA VAL A 62 -7.24 -6.22 21.92
C VAL A 62 -8.37 -5.20 21.94
N ARG A 63 -8.48 -4.38 23.00
CA ARG A 63 -9.49 -3.33 23.09
C ARG A 63 -9.37 -2.32 21.95
N TYR A 64 -8.16 -1.89 21.61
CA TYR A 64 -7.91 -1.00 20.46
C TYR A 64 -8.30 -1.65 19.14
N GLY A 65 -7.96 -2.92 18.91
CA GLY A 65 -8.41 -3.67 17.73
C GLY A 65 -9.93 -3.70 17.61
N THR A 66 -10.62 -4.03 18.69
CA THR A 66 -12.10 -4.04 18.74
C THR A 66 -12.71 -2.65 18.49
N GLN A 67 -12.08 -1.57 18.93
CA GLN A 67 -12.53 -0.21 18.63
C GLN A 67 -12.43 0.10 17.12
N ILE A 68 -11.33 -0.28 16.48
CA ILE A 68 -11.15 -0.12 15.03
C ILE A 68 -12.23 -0.92 14.28
N GLU A 69 -12.44 -2.19 14.63
CA GLU A 69 -13.41 -3.07 14.01
C GLU A 69 -14.84 -2.48 14.09
N LYS A 70 -15.23 -2.00 15.27
CA LYS A 70 -16.54 -1.37 15.47
C LYS A 70 -16.70 -0.10 14.64
N LEU A 71 -15.71 0.79 14.69
CA LEU A 71 -15.74 2.05 13.96
C LEU A 71 -15.84 1.81 12.45
N VAL A 72 -15.04 0.89 11.92
CA VAL A 72 -15.02 0.58 10.49
C VAL A 72 -16.36 -0.04 10.05
N ARG A 73 -16.89 -1.01 10.78
CA ARG A 73 -18.20 -1.61 10.47
C ARG A 73 -19.35 -0.60 10.54
N GLU A 74 -19.30 0.34 11.48
CA GLU A 74 -20.32 1.38 11.63
C GLU A 74 -20.28 2.40 10.49
N LYS A 75 -19.07 2.81 10.08
CA LYS A 75 -18.89 3.87 9.10
C LYS A 75 -18.94 3.39 7.65
N PHE A 76 -18.58 2.13 7.39
CA PHE A 76 -18.45 1.55 6.04
C PHE A 76 -19.24 0.24 5.89
N PRO A 77 -20.56 0.21 6.20
CA PRO A 77 -21.34 -1.04 6.21
C PRO A 77 -21.54 -1.65 4.83
N HIS A 78 -21.35 -0.90 3.75
CA HIS A 78 -21.53 -1.36 2.37
C HIS A 78 -20.23 -1.76 1.69
N GLU A 79 -19.10 -1.21 2.15
CA GLU A 79 -17.77 -1.42 1.58
C GLU A 79 -17.03 -2.58 2.23
N ILE A 80 -17.41 -2.97 3.47
CA ILE A 80 -16.70 -3.96 4.27
C ILE A 80 -17.53 -5.24 4.38
N GLU A 81 -16.98 -6.33 3.84
CA GLU A 81 -17.53 -7.67 3.96
C GLU A 81 -17.20 -8.27 5.32
N ASP A 82 -15.92 -8.25 5.68
CA ASP A 82 -15.44 -8.75 6.97
C ASP A 82 -14.24 -7.94 7.48
N ILE A 83 -14.05 -7.96 8.80
CA ILE A 83 -12.93 -7.32 9.48
C ILE A 83 -12.55 -8.12 10.72
N TRP A 84 -11.25 -8.36 10.88
CA TRP A 84 -10.69 -9.05 12.03
C TRP A 84 -9.29 -8.55 12.34
N THR A 85 -8.88 -8.66 13.61
CA THR A 85 -7.60 -8.15 14.10
C THR A 85 -6.73 -9.29 14.63
N ARG A 86 -5.48 -9.35 14.16
CA ARG A 86 -4.42 -10.18 14.70
C ARG A 86 -3.55 -9.31 15.61
N THR A 87 -3.44 -9.64 16.90
CA THR A 87 -2.62 -8.91 17.86
C THR A 87 -1.51 -9.79 18.41
N GLY A 88 -0.27 -9.41 18.18
CA GLY A 88 0.90 -10.19 18.56
C GLY A 88 0.95 -11.57 17.91
N THR A 89 2.05 -12.27 18.06
CA THR A 89 2.20 -13.68 17.68
C THR A 89 3.12 -14.36 18.68
N ALA A 90 3.10 -15.71 18.72
CA ALA A 90 4.00 -16.47 19.58
C ALA A 90 5.47 -16.24 19.20
N GLU A 91 6.39 -16.31 20.16
CA GLU A 91 7.83 -16.11 19.97
C GLU A 91 8.45 -17.07 18.93
N VAL A 92 7.84 -18.22 18.71
CA VAL A 92 8.29 -19.26 17.76
C VAL A 92 7.54 -19.17 16.42
N ALA A 93 6.88 -18.05 16.13
CA ALA A 93 6.20 -17.86 14.85
C ALA A 93 7.19 -17.48 13.73
N THR A 94 6.81 -17.73 12.48
CA THR A 94 7.55 -17.29 11.29
C THR A 94 7.60 -15.76 11.14
N ASP A 95 6.67 -15.07 11.80
CA ASP A 95 6.56 -13.61 11.84
C ASP A 95 6.27 -13.20 13.30
N PRO A 96 7.33 -13.10 14.15
CA PRO A 96 7.16 -12.73 15.54
C PRO A 96 6.71 -11.26 15.67
N MET A 97 5.59 -11.04 16.34
CA MET A 97 5.03 -9.72 16.60
C MET A 97 4.86 -9.52 18.11
N GLY A 98 5.35 -8.40 18.61
CA GLY A 98 5.04 -7.97 19.98
C GLY A 98 3.56 -7.63 20.15
N ILE A 99 3.09 -7.61 21.39
CA ILE A 99 1.70 -7.29 21.72
C ILE A 99 1.32 -5.84 21.44
N GLU A 100 2.29 -4.96 21.24
CA GLU A 100 2.12 -3.57 20.82
C GLU A 100 1.77 -3.45 19.32
N LEU A 101 1.96 -4.51 18.56
CA LEU A 101 1.66 -4.57 17.12
C LEU A 101 0.34 -5.30 16.88
N SER A 102 -0.47 -4.78 15.97
CA SER A 102 -1.62 -5.51 15.44
C SER A 102 -1.81 -5.23 13.95
N ASP A 103 -2.29 -6.25 13.26
CA ASP A 103 -2.72 -6.17 11.87
C ASP A 103 -4.24 -6.32 11.81
N VAL A 104 -4.91 -5.29 11.33
CA VAL A 104 -6.35 -5.31 11.08
C VAL A 104 -6.57 -5.63 9.61
N PHE A 105 -7.14 -6.80 9.34
CA PHE A 105 -7.48 -7.26 8.00
C PHE A 105 -8.91 -6.88 7.68
N ILE A 106 -9.11 -6.19 6.58
CA ILE A 106 -10.39 -5.71 6.09
C ILE A 106 -10.62 -6.33 4.73
N THR A 107 -11.64 -7.18 4.61
CA THR A 107 -12.11 -7.73 3.34
C THR A 107 -13.18 -6.81 2.78
N LEU A 108 -13.07 -6.48 1.51
CA LEU A 108 -13.95 -5.52 0.85
C LEU A 108 -15.07 -6.26 0.09
N THR A 109 -16.27 -5.69 0.09
CA THR A 109 -17.36 -6.12 -0.78
C THR A 109 -17.04 -5.86 -2.26
N PRO A 110 -17.75 -6.48 -3.22
CA PRO A 110 -17.66 -6.12 -4.63
C PRO A 110 -17.88 -4.62 -4.86
N ARG A 111 -17.10 -4.03 -5.79
CA ARG A 111 -17.10 -2.57 -6.00
C ARG A 111 -18.43 -1.95 -6.38
N ASP A 112 -19.30 -2.72 -7.01
CA ASP A 112 -20.64 -2.32 -7.41
C ASP A 112 -21.59 -2.11 -6.21
N GLU A 113 -21.22 -2.62 -5.05
CA GLU A 113 -21.95 -2.43 -3.80
C GLU A 113 -21.49 -1.20 -3.00
N TRP A 114 -20.36 -0.57 -3.37
CA TRP A 114 -19.80 0.56 -2.64
C TRP A 114 -20.62 1.83 -2.80
N VAL A 115 -20.80 2.56 -1.70
CA VAL A 115 -21.58 3.80 -1.65
C VAL A 115 -20.69 5.02 -1.41
N ARG A 116 -19.67 4.91 -0.55
CA ARG A 116 -18.84 6.04 -0.10
C ARG A 116 -17.59 6.26 -0.95
N ALA A 117 -17.16 5.29 -1.73
CA ALA A 117 -15.94 5.35 -2.53
C ALA A 117 -16.12 4.70 -3.89
N SER A 118 -15.43 5.22 -4.90
CA SER A 118 -15.42 4.66 -6.26
C SER A 118 -14.17 3.82 -6.55
N THR A 119 -13.10 4.05 -5.78
CA THR A 119 -11.81 3.37 -5.90
C THR A 119 -11.29 2.91 -4.54
N GLN A 120 -10.41 1.90 -4.55
CA GLN A 120 -9.80 1.41 -3.31
C GLN A 120 -8.91 2.47 -2.64
N ASP A 121 -8.24 3.31 -3.43
CA ASP A 121 -7.42 4.41 -2.89
C ASP A 121 -8.29 5.47 -2.19
N GLU A 122 -9.44 5.79 -2.78
CA GLU A 122 -10.43 6.69 -2.15
C GLU A 122 -10.95 6.11 -0.85
N LEU A 123 -11.34 4.83 -0.83
CA LEU A 123 -11.78 4.13 0.37
C LEU A 123 -10.68 4.12 1.44
N THR A 124 -9.43 3.83 1.05
CA THR A 124 -8.29 3.84 1.98
C THR A 124 -8.06 5.22 2.59
N ASN A 125 -8.25 6.30 1.83
CA ASN A 125 -8.13 7.66 2.33
C ASN A 125 -9.26 8.01 3.31
N LEU A 126 -10.49 7.60 3.02
CA LEU A 126 -11.63 7.78 3.94
C LEU A 126 -11.43 6.99 5.24
N LEU A 127 -10.96 5.74 5.15
CA LEU A 127 -10.61 4.94 6.32
C LEU A 127 -9.51 5.61 7.16
N ARG A 128 -8.48 6.15 6.51
CA ARG A 128 -7.39 6.87 7.19
C ARG A 128 -7.91 8.10 7.92
N GLU A 129 -8.79 8.86 7.32
CA GLU A 129 -9.40 10.05 7.93
C GLU A 129 -10.23 9.67 9.17
N GLU A 130 -11.14 8.71 9.06
CA GLU A 130 -11.98 8.26 10.18
C GLU A 130 -11.15 7.65 11.33
N LEU A 131 -10.12 6.87 11.01
CA LEU A 131 -9.27 6.21 12.01
C LEU A 131 -8.23 7.16 12.62
N SER A 132 -7.90 8.27 11.98
CA SER A 132 -6.94 9.27 12.51
C SER A 132 -7.41 9.90 13.82
N GLY A 133 -8.71 9.87 14.10
CA GLY A 133 -9.29 10.33 15.36
C GLY A 133 -9.01 9.41 16.57
N LEU A 134 -8.50 8.20 16.35
CA LEU A 134 -8.19 7.27 17.44
C LEU A 134 -6.79 7.58 18.02
N PRO A 135 -6.71 7.98 19.31
CA PRO A 135 -5.43 8.31 19.92
C PRO A 135 -4.61 7.07 20.30
N GLY A 136 -3.32 7.24 20.51
CA GLY A 136 -2.46 6.24 21.16
C GLY A 136 -1.89 5.17 20.21
N MET A 137 -2.07 5.29 18.89
CA MET A 137 -1.50 4.36 17.92
C MET A 137 -1.06 5.06 16.64
N ARG A 138 -0.07 4.48 15.97
CA ARG A 138 0.29 4.82 14.59
C ARG A 138 -0.28 3.77 13.67
N MET A 139 -0.72 4.17 12.48
CA MET A 139 -1.35 3.29 11.50
C MET A 139 -0.67 3.42 10.15
N VAL A 140 -0.41 2.27 9.51
CA VAL A 140 0.08 2.17 8.14
C VAL A 140 -0.93 1.34 7.36
N PHE A 141 -1.33 1.83 6.19
CA PHE A 141 -2.31 1.17 5.32
C PHE A 141 -1.57 0.50 4.18
N THR A 142 -1.78 -0.77 4.01
CA THR A 142 -1.19 -1.62 2.97
C THR A 142 -2.26 -2.55 2.40
N GLN A 143 -1.86 -3.39 1.44
CA GLN A 143 -2.67 -4.50 0.96
C GLN A 143 -2.03 -5.82 1.38
N PRO A 144 -2.78 -6.94 1.46
CA PRO A 144 -2.25 -8.21 1.98
C PRO A 144 -1.00 -8.73 1.28
N ILE A 145 -0.97 -8.74 -0.05
CA ILE A 145 0.21 -9.20 -0.83
C ILE A 145 1.33 -8.15 -0.75
N GLU A 146 1.01 -6.87 -0.89
CA GLU A 146 1.96 -5.76 -0.77
C GLU A 146 2.70 -5.81 0.58
N MET A 147 1.98 -6.02 1.67
CA MET A 147 2.56 -6.16 3.01
C MET A 147 3.58 -7.31 3.05
N ARG A 148 3.22 -8.50 2.52
CA ARG A 148 4.09 -9.66 2.49
C ARG A 148 5.32 -9.48 1.61
N VAL A 149 5.16 -8.83 0.48
CA VAL A 149 6.28 -8.52 -0.44
C VAL A 149 7.25 -7.55 0.23
N ASN A 150 6.76 -6.50 0.87
CA ASN A 150 7.59 -5.52 1.57
C ASN A 150 8.34 -6.17 2.75
N GLU A 151 7.68 -7.02 3.54
CA GLU A 151 8.33 -7.79 4.60
C GLU A 151 9.46 -8.69 4.08
N MET A 152 9.24 -9.41 2.97
CA MET A 152 10.25 -10.31 2.39
C MET A 152 11.45 -9.57 1.78
N ILE A 153 11.22 -8.42 1.15
CA ILE A 153 12.27 -7.67 0.45
C ILE A 153 13.04 -6.75 1.41
N ALA A 154 12.32 -5.98 2.21
CA ALA A 154 12.91 -4.92 3.03
C ALA A 154 12.92 -5.22 4.54
N GLY A 155 12.21 -6.25 4.98
CA GLY A 155 12.03 -6.59 6.39
C GLY A 155 11.24 -5.53 7.17
N ILE A 156 10.48 -4.70 6.46
CA ILE A 156 9.63 -3.63 7.02
C ILE A 156 8.26 -3.65 6.33
N ARG A 157 7.25 -3.13 7.03
CA ARG A 157 5.85 -3.11 6.56
C ARG A 157 5.44 -1.79 5.89
N SER A 158 6.41 -1.06 5.33
CA SER A 158 6.19 0.25 4.71
C SER A 158 7.16 0.47 3.56
N ASP A 159 6.85 1.43 2.69
CA ASP A 159 7.67 1.79 1.52
C ASP A 159 9.03 2.41 1.91
N LEU A 160 9.14 2.97 3.12
CA LEU A 160 10.37 3.58 3.62
C LEU A 160 10.64 3.17 5.06
N GLY A 161 11.83 2.63 5.32
CA GLY A 161 12.33 2.33 6.66
C GLY A 161 13.58 3.11 7.00
N ILE A 162 13.56 3.85 8.09
CA ILE A 162 14.73 4.56 8.63
C ILE A 162 15.22 3.78 9.85
N LYS A 163 16.43 3.23 9.74
CA LYS A 163 17.10 2.56 10.87
C LYS A 163 18.10 3.52 11.50
N VAL A 164 17.92 3.82 12.77
CA VAL A 164 18.86 4.63 13.56
C VAL A 164 19.64 3.69 14.48
N PHE A 165 20.96 3.78 14.45
CA PHE A 165 21.86 2.97 15.25
C PHE A 165 22.60 3.87 16.26
N GLY A 166 22.77 3.39 17.47
CA GLY A 166 23.53 4.06 18.52
C GLY A 166 23.71 3.16 19.74
N ASP A 167 24.72 3.44 20.55
CA ASP A 167 25.03 2.66 21.75
C ASP A 167 24.22 3.13 22.97
N ASP A 168 23.59 4.30 22.88
CA ASP A 168 22.81 4.91 23.97
C ASP A 168 21.31 4.87 23.63
N LEU A 169 20.56 4.07 24.38
CA LEU A 169 19.12 3.88 24.20
C LEU A 169 18.30 5.14 24.55
N GLU A 170 18.82 6.04 25.42
CA GLU A 170 18.12 7.28 25.74
C GLU A 170 18.19 8.29 24.58
N VAL A 171 19.29 8.28 23.84
CA VAL A 171 19.47 9.13 22.65
C VAL A 171 18.67 8.58 21.46
N LEU A 172 18.43 7.26 21.39
CA LEU A 172 17.68 6.59 20.33
C LEU A 172 16.16 6.67 20.51
N ARG A 173 15.66 7.11 21.64
CA ARG A 173 14.25 7.17 22.02
C ARG A 173 13.63 8.54 21.71
#